data_37215c1d0ea61a8e3c69d8f819de612d
#
_entry.id   37215c1d0ea61a8e3c69d8f819de612d
#
_cell.length_a   1.000
_cell.length_b   1.000
_cell.length_c   1.000
_cell.angle_alpha   90.00
_cell.angle_beta   90.00
_cell.angle_gamma   90.00
#
_symmetry.space_group_name_H-M   'P 1'
#
loop_
_entity.id
_entity.type
_entity.pdbx_description
1 polymer ?
#
loop_
_entity_poly.entity_id
_entity_poly.type
_entity_poly.pdbx_seq_one_letter_code
_entity_poly.pdbx_strand_id
1 'polypeptide(L)'
;MNLSFLIPVKLESPDRVRNLKTVLTYLLSKFDAKILIQEHDTENRFTELVMPYISKRFGPITHRLNYTFDKQTEPYFHKTKVLNDLLLRSDTDVVCNYDTDVLLPEESYHAAYEAIQSGSYDAIYPYGCGVYQRAIKYSAATFSEFIAGDMDLTELHAYATLSNSTIGWCQFIRRENYINSFMMNENFHAWGPEDSELYYRLHVLGNRVGRVNDYVYHLEHSRTNDSWFTNPLWKENFMLWNWIREQTGDTILQYCREQDYVKRRLSGKVH
;
A
#
# COMPACT_ATOMS: atom_id res chain seq x y z
N MET A 1 -5.81 13.43 -11.70
CA MET A 1 -6.56 12.17 -11.37
C MET A 1 -7.34 12.36 -10.06
N ASN A 2 -8.58 11.89 -9.97
CA ASN A 2 -9.31 11.83 -8.68
C ASN A 2 -8.89 10.58 -7.91
N LEU A 3 -7.61 10.58 -7.50
CA LEU A 3 -6.88 9.45 -6.92
C LEU A 3 -6.09 9.90 -5.70
N SER A 4 -6.11 9.09 -4.65
CA SER A 4 -5.22 9.21 -3.48
C SER A 4 -4.37 7.96 -3.31
N PHE A 5 -3.05 8.13 -3.26
CA PHE A 5 -2.14 7.10 -2.78
C PHE A 5 -2.15 7.10 -1.25
N LEU A 6 -2.42 5.94 -0.65
CA LEU A 6 -2.45 5.72 0.79
C LEU A 6 -1.15 5.00 1.19
N ILE A 7 -0.25 5.71 1.83
CA ILE A 7 1.10 5.22 2.12
C ILE A 7 1.31 5.10 3.63
N PRO A 8 1.19 3.90 4.20
CA PRO A 8 1.52 3.63 5.58
C PRO A 8 3.04 3.57 5.74
N VAL A 9 3.59 4.27 6.73
CA VAL A 9 5.04 4.46 6.85
C VAL A 9 5.54 4.06 8.24
N LYS A 10 6.67 3.31 8.26
CA LYS A 10 7.56 3.12 9.41
C LYS A 10 9.00 3.16 8.91
N LEU A 11 9.81 4.09 9.40
CA LEU A 11 11.14 4.40 8.87
C LEU A 11 12.27 3.84 9.77
N GLU A 12 12.34 2.52 9.87
CA GLU A 12 13.24 1.81 10.78
C GLU A 12 14.70 1.74 10.29
N SER A 13 14.95 2.03 8.99
CA SER A 13 16.27 1.90 8.41
C SER A 13 16.55 2.95 7.33
N PRO A 14 17.85 3.23 7.04
CA PRO A 14 18.23 4.09 5.92
C PRO A 14 17.69 3.62 4.56
N ASP A 15 17.54 2.31 4.37
CA ASP A 15 16.98 1.73 3.14
C ASP A 15 15.53 2.14 2.96
N ARG A 16 14.70 2.04 4.00
CA ARG A 16 13.30 2.46 3.95
C ARG A 16 13.14 3.96 3.70
N VAL A 17 14.01 4.78 4.30
CA VAL A 17 14.05 6.23 4.02
C VAL A 17 14.38 6.49 2.55
N ARG A 18 15.38 5.81 2.00
CA ARG A 18 15.79 5.93 0.59
C ARG A 18 14.66 5.49 -0.34
N ASN A 19 14.06 4.32 -0.09
CA ASN A 19 12.99 3.78 -0.90
C ASN A 19 11.77 4.71 -0.91
N LEU A 20 11.36 5.23 0.25
CA LEU A 20 10.26 6.20 0.33
C LEU A 20 10.58 7.50 -0.44
N LYS A 21 11.82 8.02 -0.35
CA LYS A 21 12.24 9.17 -1.18
C LYS A 21 12.11 8.89 -2.67
N THR A 22 12.48 7.68 -3.10
CA THR A 22 12.35 7.25 -4.50
C THR A 22 10.88 7.21 -4.92
N VAL A 23 10.05 6.51 -4.16
CA VAL A 23 8.61 6.38 -4.43
C VAL A 23 7.94 7.75 -4.50
N LEU A 24 8.16 8.61 -3.51
CA LEU A 24 7.57 9.95 -3.50
C LEU A 24 8.06 10.81 -4.66
N THR A 25 9.35 10.71 -5.01
CA THR A 25 9.88 11.42 -6.17
C THR A 25 9.21 10.96 -7.45
N TYR A 26 9.06 9.65 -7.64
CA TYR A 26 8.40 9.06 -8.79
C TYR A 26 6.94 9.50 -8.88
N LEU A 27 6.16 9.28 -7.84
CA LEU A 27 4.73 9.62 -7.82
C LEU A 27 4.47 11.12 -8.02
N LEU A 28 5.24 11.99 -7.36
CA LEU A 28 5.10 13.44 -7.50
C LEU A 28 5.51 13.96 -8.88
N SER A 29 6.46 13.30 -9.54
CA SER A 29 6.91 13.68 -10.89
C SER A 29 5.95 13.22 -11.99
N LYS A 30 5.34 12.03 -11.82
CA LYS A 30 4.58 11.37 -12.89
C LYS A 30 3.08 11.60 -12.82
N PHE A 31 2.52 11.85 -11.63
CA PHE A 31 1.06 11.88 -11.44
C PHE A 31 0.59 13.16 -10.77
N ASP A 32 -0.50 13.74 -11.27
CA ASP A 32 -1.29 14.74 -10.56
C ASP A 32 -2.36 14.03 -9.71
N ALA A 33 -1.91 13.52 -8.56
CA ALA A 33 -2.71 12.77 -7.61
C ALA A 33 -2.39 13.22 -6.18
N LYS A 34 -3.30 12.94 -5.24
CA LYS A 34 -3.05 13.17 -3.81
C LYS A 34 -2.20 12.05 -3.23
N ILE A 35 -1.31 12.38 -2.32
CA ILE A 35 -0.50 11.43 -1.56
C ILE A 35 -0.79 11.66 -0.08
N LEU A 36 -1.40 10.67 0.55
CA LEU A 36 -1.71 10.67 1.97
C LEU A 36 -0.72 9.73 2.67
N ILE A 37 0.04 10.28 3.59
CA ILE A 37 1.06 9.55 4.35
C ILE A 37 0.70 9.57 5.81
N GLN A 38 0.77 8.42 6.46
CA GLN A 38 0.74 8.34 7.91
C GLN A 38 1.91 7.51 8.40
N GLU A 39 2.79 8.16 9.13
CA GLU A 39 3.87 7.50 9.84
C GLU A 39 3.35 7.00 11.18
N HIS A 40 3.53 5.71 11.44
CA HIS A 40 3.23 5.08 12.71
C HIS A 40 4.52 4.48 13.26
N ASP A 41 5.22 5.27 14.04
CA ASP A 41 6.55 4.97 14.58
C ASP A 41 6.70 5.56 15.99
N THR A 42 7.76 5.22 16.69
CA THR A 42 8.12 5.79 18.00
C THR A 42 8.62 7.23 17.89
N GLU A 43 9.18 7.60 16.74
CA GLU A 43 9.77 8.91 16.44
C GLU A 43 9.31 9.43 15.09
N ASN A 44 9.14 10.75 14.96
CA ASN A 44 8.77 11.40 13.71
C ASN A 44 10.01 11.55 12.80
N ARG A 45 10.29 10.52 12.01
CA ARG A 45 11.45 10.50 11.10
C ARG A 45 11.16 11.04 9.72
N PHE A 46 9.92 11.01 9.28
CA PHE A 46 9.54 11.55 7.97
C PHE A 46 9.86 13.05 7.87
N THR A 47 9.48 13.82 8.87
CA THR A 47 9.73 15.27 8.91
C THR A 47 11.23 15.60 8.91
N GLU A 48 12.05 14.78 9.54
CA GLU A 48 13.49 15.01 9.63
C GLU A 48 14.24 14.50 8.40
N LEU A 49 13.89 13.31 7.91
CA LEU A 49 14.72 12.58 6.94
C LEU A 49 14.17 12.65 5.50
N VAL A 50 12.85 12.79 5.31
CA VAL A 50 12.22 12.70 3.98
C VAL A 50 11.73 14.08 3.52
N MET A 51 11.01 14.80 4.36
CA MET A 51 10.39 16.08 3.99
C MET A 51 11.38 17.12 3.46
N PRO A 52 12.59 17.32 4.04
CA PRO A 52 13.54 18.28 3.52
C PRO A 52 14.01 17.95 2.09
N TYR A 53 14.19 16.67 1.79
CA TYR A 53 14.55 16.22 0.44
C TYR A 53 13.43 16.52 -0.58
N ILE A 54 12.19 16.18 -0.23
CA ILE A 54 11.02 16.39 -1.09
C ILE A 54 10.76 17.88 -1.30
N SER A 55 10.79 18.69 -0.23
CA SER A 55 10.57 20.13 -0.31
C SER A 55 11.64 20.84 -1.14
N LYS A 56 12.90 20.40 -1.06
CA LYS A 56 13.99 20.92 -1.90
C LYS A 56 13.76 20.66 -3.39
N ARG A 57 13.18 19.50 -3.72
CA ARG A 57 12.98 19.08 -5.12
C ARG A 57 11.73 19.66 -5.75
N PHE A 58 10.63 19.73 -5.02
CA PHE A 58 9.30 20.07 -5.55
C PHE A 58 8.74 21.40 -5.03
N GLY A 59 9.41 22.03 -4.06
CA GLY A 59 8.88 23.22 -3.41
C GLY A 59 7.67 22.94 -2.53
N PRO A 60 6.76 23.92 -2.34
CA PRO A 60 5.54 23.75 -1.55
C PRO A 60 4.55 22.81 -2.25
N ILE A 61 4.33 21.63 -1.69
CA ILE A 61 3.45 20.57 -2.24
C ILE A 61 2.31 20.17 -1.30
N THR A 62 1.99 21.03 -0.33
CA THR A 62 0.97 20.75 0.70
C THR A 62 -0.42 20.45 0.14
N HIS A 63 -0.72 20.91 -1.06
CA HIS A 63 -1.97 20.61 -1.76
C HIS A 63 -2.02 19.17 -2.32
N ARG A 64 -0.86 18.52 -2.50
CA ARG A 64 -0.77 17.14 -3.03
C ARG A 64 -0.29 16.14 -2.01
N LEU A 65 0.57 16.52 -1.08
CA LEU A 65 1.13 15.64 -0.05
C LEU A 65 0.59 16.04 1.33
N ASN A 66 -0.19 15.15 1.92
CA ASN A 66 -0.73 15.29 3.26
C ASN A 66 -0.07 14.25 4.18
N TYR A 67 0.66 14.72 5.18
CA TYR A 67 1.38 13.89 6.14
C TYR A 67 0.81 14.02 7.53
N THR A 68 0.74 12.89 8.25
CA THR A 68 0.45 12.83 9.68
C THR A 68 1.38 11.85 10.38
N PHE A 69 1.64 12.14 11.65
CA PHE A 69 2.35 11.27 12.56
C PHE A 69 1.42 10.74 13.64
N ASP A 70 1.40 9.43 13.80
CA ASP A 70 0.71 8.71 14.88
C ASP A 70 1.78 7.99 15.70
N LYS A 71 1.99 8.42 16.95
CA LYS A 71 3.02 7.84 17.81
C LYS A 71 2.66 6.41 18.16
N GLN A 72 3.53 5.49 17.72
CA GLN A 72 3.38 4.07 18.01
C GLN A 72 3.53 3.80 19.50
N THR A 73 2.51 3.18 20.09
CA THR A 73 2.51 2.68 21.48
C THR A 73 2.55 1.16 21.52
N GLU A 74 2.12 0.52 20.42
CA GLU A 74 2.16 -0.92 20.25
C GLU A 74 3.57 -1.39 19.83
N PRO A 75 3.98 -2.62 20.18
CA PRO A 75 5.32 -3.12 19.85
C PRO A 75 5.54 -3.34 18.35
N TYR A 76 4.46 -3.43 17.56
CA TYR A 76 4.52 -3.78 16.15
C TYR A 76 3.82 -2.75 15.27
N PHE A 77 4.27 -2.63 14.01
CA PHE A 77 3.64 -1.76 13.03
C PHE A 77 2.25 -2.28 12.64
N HIS A 78 1.23 -1.45 12.81
CA HIS A 78 -0.15 -1.81 12.51
C HIS A 78 -0.59 -1.25 11.14
N LYS A 79 -0.04 -1.82 10.05
CA LYS A 79 -0.28 -1.39 8.66
C LYS A 79 -1.77 -1.25 8.34
N THR A 80 -2.58 -2.24 8.72
CA THR A 80 -4.01 -2.28 8.40
C THR A 80 -4.79 -1.13 9.05
N LYS A 81 -4.50 -0.81 10.31
CA LYS A 81 -5.09 0.36 11.01
C LYS A 81 -4.71 1.66 10.31
N VAL A 82 -3.43 1.82 9.96
CA VAL A 82 -2.92 3.02 9.28
C VAL A 82 -3.58 3.21 7.91
N LEU A 83 -3.72 2.14 7.13
CA LEU A 83 -4.43 2.19 5.85
C LEU A 83 -5.90 2.60 6.00
N ASN A 84 -6.58 2.12 7.04
CA ASN A 84 -7.96 2.51 7.32
C ASN A 84 -8.07 3.99 7.73
N ASP A 85 -7.13 4.49 8.54
CA ASP A 85 -7.07 5.92 8.89
C ASP A 85 -6.89 6.79 7.64
N LEU A 86 -5.97 6.40 6.74
CA LEU A 86 -5.73 7.07 5.47
C LEU A 86 -6.94 7.01 4.53
N LEU A 87 -7.58 5.85 4.41
CA LEU A 87 -8.78 5.66 3.60
C LEU A 87 -9.92 6.59 4.02
N LEU A 88 -10.18 6.69 5.32
CA LEU A 88 -11.27 7.52 5.84
C LEU A 88 -10.98 9.02 5.72
N ARG A 89 -9.72 9.41 5.65
CA ARG A 89 -9.28 10.79 5.38
C ARG A 89 -9.27 11.16 3.91
N SER A 90 -9.24 10.17 3.02
CA SER A 90 -9.27 10.40 1.58
C SER A 90 -10.64 10.95 1.15
N ASP A 91 -10.64 11.91 0.24
CA ASP A 91 -11.81 12.54 -0.36
C ASP A 91 -11.92 12.23 -1.88
N THR A 92 -11.11 11.30 -2.39
CA THR A 92 -11.10 10.90 -3.81
C THR A 92 -11.92 9.64 -4.06
N ASP A 93 -12.41 9.46 -5.30
CA ASP A 93 -13.24 8.32 -5.67
C ASP A 93 -12.44 7.02 -5.79
N VAL A 94 -11.17 7.14 -6.13
CA VAL A 94 -10.23 6.02 -6.21
C VAL A 94 -9.14 6.20 -5.17
N VAL A 95 -8.82 5.13 -4.47
CA VAL A 95 -7.70 5.06 -3.54
C VAL A 95 -6.75 3.96 -3.97
N CYS A 96 -5.48 4.12 -3.62
CA CYS A 96 -4.46 3.14 -3.88
C CYS A 96 -3.70 2.83 -2.59
N ASN A 97 -3.90 1.64 -2.01
CA ASN A 97 -2.97 1.14 -1.00
C ASN A 97 -1.60 1.01 -1.65
N TYR A 98 -0.56 1.57 -1.05
CA TYR A 98 0.73 1.64 -1.71
C TYR A 98 1.88 1.46 -0.72
N ASP A 99 2.74 0.48 -0.97
CA ASP A 99 3.92 0.23 -0.14
C ASP A 99 5.05 1.23 -0.47
N THR A 100 5.92 1.47 0.51
CA THR A 100 6.97 2.50 0.47
C THR A 100 8.16 2.17 -0.44
N ASP A 101 8.15 1.03 -1.10
CA ASP A 101 9.29 0.40 -1.75
C ASP A 101 8.96 -0.26 -3.09
N VAL A 102 7.90 0.17 -3.75
CA VAL A 102 7.50 -0.36 -5.06
C VAL A 102 7.39 0.72 -6.12
N LEU A 103 7.73 0.35 -7.34
CA LEU A 103 7.56 1.17 -8.54
C LEU A 103 6.94 0.32 -9.65
N LEU A 104 6.11 0.95 -10.49
CA LEU A 104 5.49 0.32 -11.64
C LEU A 104 5.62 1.24 -12.87
N PRO A 105 5.51 0.71 -14.10
CA PRO A 105 5.39 1.54 -15.30
C PRO A 105 4.22 2.51 -15.19
N GLU A 106 4.39 3.71 -15.71
CA GLU A 106 3.38 4.78 -15.63
C GLU A 106 2.04 4.34 -16.23
N GLU A 107 2.10 3.57 -17.33
CA GLU A 107 0.96 3.02 -18.03
C GLU A 107 0.13 2.07 -17.14
N SER A 108 0.78 1.33 -16.24
CA SER A 108 0.10 0.41 -15.31
C SER A 108 -0.81 1.16 -14.34
N TYR A 109 -0.38 2.34 -13.86
CA TYR A 109 -1.22 3.18 -12.98
C TYR A 109 -2.40 3.76 -13.74
N HIS A 110 -2.17 4.25 -14.96
CA HIS A 110 -3.23 4.79 -15.81
C HIS A 110 -4.26 3.71 -16.15
N ALA A 111 -3.83 2.54 -16.59
CA ALA A 111 -4.72 1.42 -16.90
C ALA A 111 -5.56 0.99 -15.68
N ALA A 112 -4.95 0.92 -14.51
CA ALA A 112 -5.67 0.59 -13.28
C ALA A 112 -6.70 1.67 -12.91
N TYR A 113 -6.32 2.95 -12.97
CA TYR A 113 -7.22 4.05 -12.69
C TYR A 113 -8.41 4.09 -13.66
N GLU A 114 -8.17 3.97 -14.96
CA GLU A 114 -9.20 3.95 -15.99
C GLU A 114 -10.17 2.77 -15.84
N ALA A 115 -9.65 1.59 -15.49
CA ALA A 115 -10.46 0.40 -15.26
C ALA A 115 -11.44 0.57 -14.07
N ILE A 116 -11.02 1.29 -13.02
CA ILE A 116 -11.92 1.66 -11.91
C ILE A 116 -12.91 2.75 -12.36
N GLN A 117 -12.44 3.80 -13.05
CA GLN A 117 -13.30 4.92 -13.46
C GLN A 117 -14.38 4.49 -14.45
N SER A 118 -14.04 3.63 -15.40
CA SER A 118 -15.03 3.05 -16.35
C SER A 118 -16.06 2.13 -15.70
N GLY A 119 -15.84 1.74 -14.44
CA GLY A 119 -16.67 0.76 -13.76
C GLY A 119 -16.44 -0.69 -14.24
N SER A 120 -15.35 -0.96 -14.96
CA SER A 120 -15.00 -2.33 -15.36
C SER A 120 -14.59 -3.18 -14.18
N TYR A 121 -13.92 -2.58 -13.19
CA TYR A 121 -13.50 -3.21 -11.95
C TYR A 121 -13.81 -2.34 -10.73
N ASP A 122 -13.95 -2.97 -9.58
CA ASP A 122 -14.12 -2.32 -8.28
C ASP A 122 -12.80 -2.26 -7.51
N ALA A 123 -11.90 -3.22 -7.77
CA ALA A 123 -10.51 -3.24 -7.33
C ALA A 123 -9.60 -3.80 -8.44
N ILE A 124 -8.37 -3.31 -8.55
CA ILE A 124 -7.42 -3.78 -9.56
C ILE A 124 -5.98 -3.68 -9.05
N TYR A 125 -5.24 -4.75 -9.28
CA TYR A 125 -3.80 -4.79 -9.03
C TYR A 125 -3.07 -4.34 -10.30
N PRO A 126 -2.31 -3.23 -10.28
CA PRO A 126 -1.70 -2.65 -11.47
C PRO A 126 -0.45 -3.41 -11.95
N TYR A 127 -0.31 -4.68 -11.59
CA TYR A 127 0.82 -5.54 -12.00
C TYR A 127 0.41 -7.00 -12.13
N GLY A 128 1.19 -7.75 -12.93
CA GLY A 128 0.97 -9.17 -13.17
C GLY A 128 1.53 -10.08 -12.07
N CYS A 129 1.26 -11.37 -12.19
CA CYS A 129 1.81 -12.42 -11.31
C CYS A 129 3.12 -13.00 -11.87
N GLY A 130 3.87 -13.68 -11.02
CA GLY A 130 5.04 -14.48 -11.42
C GLY A 130 6.14 -13.63 -12.08
N VAL A 131 6.36 -13.80 -13.36
CA VAL A 131 7.44 -13.14 -14.12
C VAL A 131 7.38 -11.61 -14.14
N TYR A 132 6.23 -11.05 -13.86
CA TYR A 132 6.05 -9.59 -13.77
C TYR A 132 6.53 -9.01 -12.43
N GLN A 133 6.76 -9.84 -11.43
CA GLN A 133 7.16 -9.39 -10.09
C GLN A 133 8.68 -9.44 -9.96
N ARG A 134 9.29 -8.27 -9.82
CA ARG A 134 10.74 -8.08 -9.84
C ARG A 134 11.23 -7.51 -8.51
N ALA A 135 12.40 -7.98 -8.08
CA ALA A 135 13.15 -7.43 -6.95
C ALA A 135 14.39 -6.70 -7.44
N ILE A 136 14.63 -5.53 -6.89
CA ILE A 136 15.80 -4.70 -7.18
C ILE A 136 16.65 -4.60 -5.92
N LYS A 137 17.90 -5.03 -6.01
CA LYS A 137 18.89 -4.75 -4.97
C LYS A 137 19.24 -3.26 -5.01
N TYR A 138 18.51 -2.46 -4.26
CA TYR A 138 18.51 -1.01 -4.35
C TYR A 138 19.49 -0.38 -3.37
N SER A 139 20.57 0.20 -3.90
CA SER A 139 21.63 0.85 -3.13
C SER A 139 21.54 2.38 -3.19
N ALA A 140 22.40 3.07 -2.45
CA ALA A 140 22.51 4.53 -2.55
C ALA A 140 23.03 4.99 -3.93
N ALA A 141 23.90 4.21 -4.57
CA ALA A 141 24.37 4.47 -5.93
C ALA A 141 23.22 4.34 -6.95
N THR A 142 22.50 3.21 -6.91
CA THR A 142 21.33 2.96 -7.76
C THR A 142 20.25 4.04 -7.58
N PHE A 143 20.05 4.50 -6.34
CA PHE A 143 19.14 5.63 -6.07
C PHE A 143 19.56 6.90 -6.81
N SER A 144 20.86 7.27 -6.72
CA SER A 144 21.37 8.50 -7.34
C SER A 144 21.29 8.42 -8.86
N GLU A 145 21.64 7.29 -9.44
CA GLU A 145 21.57 7.01 -10.88
C GLU A 145 20.14 7.08 -11.40
N PHE A 146 19.22 6.37 -10.74
CA PHE A 146 17.80 6.34 -11.13
C PHE A 146 17.15 7.73 -11.08
N ILE A 147 17.42 8.51 -10.03
CA ILE A 147 16.89 9.88 -9.90
C ILE A 147 17.50 10.83 -10.93
N ALA A 148 18.77 10.63 -11.32
CA ALA A 148 19.44 11.44 -12.34
C ALA A 148 19.02 11.06 -13.77
N GLY A 149 18.66 9.79 -14.01
CA GLY A 149 18.19 9.23 -15.29
C GLY A 149 16.69 9.38 -15.52
N ASP A 150 16.06 10.43 -15.01
CA ASP A 150 14.62 10.73 -15.17
C ASP A 150 13.68 9.60 -14.67
N MET A 151 14.19 8.74 -13.82
CA MET A 151 13.46 7.60 -13.23
C MET A 151 12.95 6.62 -14.29
N ASP A 152 13.77 6.30 -15.26
CA ASP A 152 13.48 5.32 -16.29
C ASP A 152 13.53 3.89 -15.69
N LEU A 153 12.39 3.22 -15.65
CA LEU A 153 12.27 1.87 -15.13
C LEU A 153 12.95 0.82 -16.01
N THR A 154 13.27 1.11 -17.26
CA THR A 154 14.01 0.18 -18.13
C THR A 154 15.43 -0.03 -17.63
N GLU A 155 16.04 1.00 -17.05
CA GLU A 155 17.35 0.90 -16.41
C GLU A 155 17.29 -0.02 -15.17
N LEU A 156 16.26 0.14 -14.32
CA LEU A 156 16.07 -0.75 -13.18
C LEU A 156 15.80 -2.19 -13.59
N HIS A 157 15.10 -2.40 -14.70
CA HIS A 157 14.78 -3.74 -15.19
C HIS A 157 16.05 -4.56 -15.50
N ALA A 158 17.11 -3.92 -15.97
CA ALA A 158 18.39 -4.58 -16.26
C ALA A 158 19.05 -5.22 -15.02
N TYR A 159 18.75 -4.70 -13.83
CA TYR A 159 19.27 -5.19 -12.54
C TYR A 159 18.23 -6.02 -11.76
N ALA A 160 17.05 -6.22 -12.33
CA ALA A 160 15.95 -6.86 -11.65
C ALA A 160 16.09 -8.39 -11.64
N THR A 161 15.84 -8.98 -10.50
CA THR A 161 15.71 -10.43 -10.34
C THR A 161 14.25 -10.81 -10.15
N LEU A 162 13.91 -12.10 -10.30
CA LEU A 162 12.56 -12.58 -10.03
C LEU A 162 12.27 -12.46 -8.53
N SER A 163 11.17 -11.84 -8.19
CA SER A 163 10.69 -11.77 -6.81
C SER A 163 9.82 -12.98 -6.45
N ASN A 164 9.66 -13.23 -5.16
CA ASN A 164 8.62 -14.14 -4.69
C ASN A 164 7.25 -13.57 -5.02
N SER A 165 6.32 -14.44 -5.44
CA SER A 165 4.96 -14.02 -5.76
C SER A 165 4.26 -13.46 -4.53
N THR A 166 3.67 -12.26 -4.67
CA THR A 166 2.91 -11.60 -3.63
C THR A 166 1.66 -10.92 -4.20
N ILE A 167 0.68 -10.67 -3.35
CA ILE A 167 -0.57 -10.00 -3.70
C ILE A 167 -0.55 -8.53 -3.23
N GLY A 168 0.22 -8.17 -2.23
CA GLY A 168 0.26 -6.85 -1.62
C GLY A 168 0.78 -5.74 -2.53
N TRP A 169 1.68 -4.91 -2.05
CA TRP A 169 2.43 -3.86 -2.73
C TRP A 169 1.62 -2.67 -3.23
N CYS A 170 0.65 -2.86 -4.13
CA CYS A 170 -0.12 -1.78 -4.75
C CYS A 170 -1.50 -2.28 -5.17
N GLN A 171 -2.56 -1.60 -4.71
CA GLN A 171 -3.95 -2.01 -4.97
C GLN A 171 -4.81 -0.77 -5.21
N PHE A 172 -5.32 -0.60 -6.42
CA PHE A 172 -6.31 0.42 -6.74
C PHE A 172 -7.69 -0.09 -6.38
N ILE A 173 -8.47 0.70 -5.65
CA ILE A 173 -9.81 0.29 -5.19
C ILE A 173 -10.73 1.49 -5.30
N ARG A 174 -11.95 1.29 -5.78
CA ARG A 174 -13.01 2.29 -5.67
C ARG A 174 -13.30 2.52 -4.19
N ARG A 175 -13.13 3.76 -3.74
CA ARG A 175 -13.17 4.11 -2.31
C ARG A 175 -14.47 3.63 -1.62
N GLU A 176 -15.62 3.82 -2.27
CA GLU A 176 -16.90 3.38 -1.73
C GLU A 176 -16.96 1.85 -1.56
N ASN A 177 -16.54 1.09 -2.58
CA ASN A 177 -16.48 -0.37 -2.51
C ASN A 177 -15.54 -0.86 -1.41
N TYR A 178 -14.40 -0.16 -1.21
CA TYR A 178 -13.46 -0.52 -0.16
C TYR A 178 -14.09 -0.34 1.24
N ILE A 179 -14.79 0.78 1.47
CA ILE A 179 -15.50 1.04 2.73
C ILE A 179 -16.63 0.03 2.91
N ASN A 180 -17.46 -0.22 1.89
CA ASN A 180 -18.56 -1.16 1.92
C ASN A 180 -18.10 -2.62 2.08
N SER A 181 -16.86 -2.93 1.69
CA SER A 181 -16.20 -4.21 1.94
C SER A 181 -15.43 -4.25 3.27
N PHE A 182 -15.71 -3.32 4.19
CA PHE A 182 -15.19 -3.25 5.57
C PHE A 182 -13.69 -2.93 5.68
N MET A 183 -13.11 -2.26 4.68
CA MET A 183 -11.73 -1.72 4.72
C MET A 183 -10.66 -2.83 4.92
N MET A 184 -9.47 -2.51 5.47
CA MET A 184 -8.51 -3.52 5.91
C MET A 184 -8.98 -4.19 7.21
N ASN A 185 -8.67 -5.46 7.35
CA ASN A 185 -8.96 -6.17 8.58
C ASN A 185 -7.91 -5.86 9.66
N GLU A 186 -8.30 -5.05 10.67
CA GLU A 186 -7.39 -4.62 11.74
C GLU A 186 -6.99 -5.73 12.73
N ASN A 187 -7.53 -6.92 12.59
CA ASN A 187 -7.07 -8.07 13.39
C ASN A 187 -5.74 -8.66 12.89
N PHE A 188 -5.25 -8.22 11.73
CA PHE A 188 -3.90 -8.52 11.28
C PHE A 188 -2.93 -7.46 11.80
N HIS A 189 -2.02 -7.89 12.66
CA HIS A 189 -0.98 -7.06 13.26
C HIS A 189 0.39 -7.44 12.74
N ALA A 190 1.28 -6.45 12.50
CA ALA A 190 2.58 -6.64 11.89
C ALA A 190 2.47 -7.32 10.51
N TRP A 191 3.49 -8.07 10.09
CA TRP A 191 3.45 -8.79 8.82
C TRP A 191 2.52 -10.01 8.89
N GLY A 192 1.70 -10.18 7.86
CA GLY A 192 0.79 -11.31 7.76
C GLY A 192 0.16 -11.41 6.36
N PRO A 193 -0.85 -12.25 6.17
CA PRO A 193 -1.58 -12.40 4.92
C PRO A 193 -2.77 -11.42 4.78
N GLU A 194 -2.64 -10.21 5.31
CA GLU A 194 -3.69 -9.16 5.29
C GLU A 194 -4.11 -8.79 3.86
N ASP A 195 -3.15 -8.76 2.94
CA ASP A 195 -3.40 -8.47 1.53
C ASP A 195 -4.13 -9.62 0.82
N SER A 196 -3.80 -10.88 1.18
CA SER A 196 -4.50 -12.07 0.69
C SER A 196 -5.93 -12.13 1.23
N GLU A 197 -6.14 -11.74 2.47
CA GLU A 197 -7.46 -11.63 3.09
C GLU A 197 -8.31 -10.58 2.37
N LEU A 198 -7.78 -9.38 2.13
CA LEU A 198 -8.48 -8.34 1.40
C LEU A 198 -8.86 -8.82 0.00
N TYR A 199 -7.92 -9.42 -0.74
CA TYR A 199 -8.17 -9.96 -2.07
C TYR A 199 -9.32 -10.98 -2.07
N TYR A 200 -9.27 -11.95 -1.15
CA TYR A 200 -10.30 -12.97 -0.99
C TYR A 200 -11.66 -12.36 -0.62
N ARG A 201 -11.69 -11.48 0.38
CA ARG A 201 -12.90 -10.84 0.89
C ARG A 201 -13.58 -9.97 -0.17
N LEU A 202 -12.84 -9.20 -0.96
CA LEU A 202 -13.38 -8.45 -2.07
C LEU A 202 -14.13 -9.36 -3.06
N HIS A 203 -13.55 -10.51 -3.41
CA HIS A 203 -14.19 -11.48 -4.31
C HIS A 203 -15.47 -12.08 -3.70
N VAL A 204 -15.44 -12.58 -2.48
CA VAL A 204 -16.60 -13.25 -1.86
C VAL A 204 -17.72 -12.28 -1.54
N LEU A 205 -17.43 -10.98 -1.41
CA LEU A 205 -18.42 -9.92 -1.27
C LEU A 205 -18.90 -9.37 -2.63
N GLY A 206 -18.53 -10.00 -3.74
CA GLY A 206 -19.06 -9.71 -5.07
C GLY A 206 -18.39 -8.55 -5.80
N ASN A 207 -17.25 -8.04 -5.34
CA ASN A 207 -16.51 -7.02 -6.08
C ASN A 207 -15.80 -7.64 -7.28
N ARG A 208 -15.77 -6.89 -8.38
CA ARG A 208 -15.01 -7.25 -9.59
C ARG A 208 -13.55 -6.88 -9.38
N VAL A 209 -12.73 -7.88 -9.18
CA VAL A 209 -11.29 -7.70 -8.93
C VAL A 209 -10.49 -8.09 -10.16
N GLY A 210 -9.66 -7.17 -10.66
CA GLY A 210 -8.84 -7.37 -11.85
C GLY A 210 -7.35 -7.25 -11.59
N ARG A 211 -6.59 -7.41 -12.68
CA ARG A 211 -5.12 -7.31 -12.67
C ARG A 211 -4.61 -6.83 -14.03
N VAL A 212 -3.63 -5.92 -14.00
CA VAL A 212 -2.87 -5.52 -15.19
C VAL A 212 -1.70 -6.51 -15.37
N ASN A 213 -1.44 -6.94 -16.60
CA ASN A 213 -0.30 -7.81 -16.90
C ASN A 213 0.94 -6.98 -17.24
N ASP A 214 1.51 -6.33 -16.25
CA ASP A 214 2.70 -5.49 -16.38
C ASP A 214 3.62 -5.66 -15.17
N TYR A 215 4.81 -5.06 -15.24
CA TYR A 215 5.85 -5.23 -14.22
C TYR A 215 5.57 -4.44 -12.94
N VAL A 216 6.07 -4.96 -11.83
CA VAL A 216 6.26 -4.24 -10.57
C VAL A 216 7.68 -4.50 -10.07
N TYR A 217 8.32 -3.45 -9.57
CA TYR A 217 9.69 -3.48 -9.05
C TYR A 217 9.67 -3.20 -7.56
N HIS A 218 10.04 -4.20 -6.77
CA HIS A 218 10.20 -4.07 -5.33
C HIS A 218 11.66 -3.67 -5.01
N LEU A 219 11.85 -2.52 -4.41
CA LEU A 219 13.14 -2.02 -3.96
C LEU A 219 13.50 -2.71 -2.64
N GLU A 220 14.44 -3.65 -2.69
CA GLU A 220 14.82 -4.43 -1.51
C GLU A 220 15.33 -3.53 -0.37
N HIS A 221 15.01 -3.93 0.84
CA HIS A 221 15.40 -3.27 2.08
C HIS A 221 15.69 -4.28 3.18
N SER A 222 16.37 -3.84 4.23
CA SER A 222 16.59 -4.61 5.46
C SER A 222 15.23 -4.95 6.12
N ARG A 223 15.17 -6.14 6.72
CA ARG A 223 13.97 -6.61 7.42
C ARG A 223 14.16 -6.51 8.92
N THR A 224 13.08 -6.25 9.61
CA THR A 224 13.02 -6.08 11.06
C THR A 224 12.21 -7.22 11.71
N ASN A 225 12.18 -7.26 13.04
CA ASN A 225 11.55 -8.34 13.81
C ASN A 225 10.02 -8.42 13.61
N ASP A 226 9.37 -7.35 13.17
CA ASP A 226 7.94 -7.30 12.90
C ASP A 226 7.59 -7.62 11.43
N SER A 227 8.59 -8.04 10.65
CA SER A 227 8.43 -8.40 9.24
C SER A 227 8.69 -9.89 8.99
N TRP A 228 7.94 -10.46 8.03
CA TRP A 228 8.05 -11.83 7.57
C TRP A 228 7.81 -12.85 8.70
N PHE A 229 8.41 -14.06 8.60
CA PHE A 229 8.27 -15.16 9.58
C PHE A 229 8.95 -14.90 10.93
N THR A 230 9.73 -13.81 11.05
CA THR A 230 10.28 -13.36 12.33
C THR A 230 9.29 -12.58 13.18
N ASN A 231 8.16 -12.18 12.60
CA ASN A 231 7.05 -11.58 13.32
C ASN A 231 6.48 -12.56 14.36
N PRO A 232 6.46 -12.24 15.66
CA PRO A 232 5.92 -13.12 16.68
C PRO A 232 4.42 -13.43 16.49
N LEU A 233 3.68 -12.57 15.81
CA LEU A 233 2.24 -12.70 15.57
C LEU A 233 1.90 -13.40 14.24
N TRP A 234 2.92 -13.87 13.49
CA TRP A 234 2.64 -14.46 12.18
C TRP A 234 1.75 -15.69 12.27
N LYS A 235 1.91 -16.50 13.35
CA LYS A 235 1.11 -17.71 13.55
C LYS A 235 -0.36 -17.38 13.75
N GLU A 236 -0.66 -16.41 14.60
CA GLU A 236 -2.01 -15.90 14.85
C GLU A 236 -2.62 -15.32 13.56
N ASN A 237 -1.86 -14.53 12.82
CA ASN A 237 -2.28 -13.99 11.54
C ASN A 237 -2.61 -15.09 10.53
N PHE A 238 -1.78 -16.14 10.43
CA PHE A 238 -2.05 -17.26 9.53
C PHE A 238 -3.20 -18.15 9.99
N MET A 239 -3.41 -18.32 11.29
CA MET A 239 -4.59 -19.03 11.81
C MET A 239 -5.87 -18.27 11.47
N LEU A 240 -5.89 -16.95 11.65
CA LEU A 240 -7.01 -16.11 11.27
C LEU A 240 -7.29 -16.20 9.76
N TRP A 241 -6.25 -16.06 8.91
CA TRP A 241 -6.36 -16.21 7.47
C TRP A 241 -6.89 -17.58 7.05
N ASN A 242 -6.37 -18.65 7.62
CA ASN A 242 -6.82 -20.01 7.31
C ASN A 242 -8.30 -20.19 7.64
N TRP A 243 -8.76 -19.63 8.75
CA TRP A 243 -10.18 -19.65 9.09
C TRP A 243 -11.00 -18.81 8.09
N ILE A 244 -10.59 -17.58 7.78
CA ILE A 244 -11.33 -16.68 6.88
C ILE A 244 -11.52 -17.30 5.49
N ARG A 245 -10.48 -17.85 4.89
CA ARG A 245 -10.54 -18.40 3.53
C ARG A 245 -11.42 -19.65 3.38
N GLU A 246 -11.84 -20.24 4.47
CA GLU A 246 -12.76 -21.38 4.51
C GLU A 246 -14.23 -20.96 4.67
N GLN A 247 -14.48 -19.66 4.90
CA GLN A 247 -15.83 -19.15 5.12
C GLN A 247 -16.55 -18.82 3.83
N THR A 248 -17.89 -18.84 3.87
CA THR A 248 -18.75 -18.34 2.79
C THR A 248 -18.90 -16.82 2.84
N GLY A 249 -19.46 -16.23 1.77
CA GLY A 249 -19.73 -14.79 1.71
C GLY A 249 -20.60 -14.30 2.87
N ASP A 250 -21.65 -15.03 3.25
CA ASP A 250 -22.56 -14.67 4.35
C ASP A 250 -21.83 -14.71 5.70
N THR A 251 -21.01 -15.73 5.94
CA THR A 251 -20.21 -15.84 7.17
C THR A 251 -19.16 -14.70 7.22
N ILE A 252 -18.51 -14.39 6.10
CA ILE A 252 -17.58 -13.27 6.02
C ILE A 252 -18.29 -11.94 6.29
N LEU A 253 -19.46 -11.74 5.72
CA LEU A 253 -20.26 -10.54 5.94
C LEU A 253 -20.63 -10.36 7.42
N GLN A 254 -21.08 -11.44 8.07
CA GLN A 254 -21.37 -11.43 9.49
C GLN A 254 -20.10 -11.15 10.32
N TYR A 255 -19.01 -11.89 10.05
CA TYR A 255 -17.72 -11.69 10.71
C TYR A 255 -17.29 -10.22 10.66
N CYS A 256 -17.31 -9.60 9.47
CA CYS A 256 -16.89 -8.22 9.32
C CYS A 256 -17.76 -7.23 10.11
N ARG A 257 -19.10 -7.41 10.08
CA ARG A 257 -20.04 -6.56 10.81
C ARG A 257 -19.86 -6.62 12.33
N GLU A 258 -19.40 -7.73 12.85
CA GLU A 258 -19.19 -7.94 14.28
C GLU A 258 -17.89 -7.35 14.81
N GLN A 259 -16.95 -6.96 13.91
CA GLN A 259 -15.64 -6.45 14.32
C GLN A 259 -15.75 -5.07 14.99
N ASP A 260 -15.09 -4.90 16.12
CA ASP A 260 -15.11 -3.67 16.90
C ASP A 260 -14.55 -2.47 16.13
N TYR A 261 -13.50 -2.69 15.30
CA TYR A 261 -12.95 -1.62 14.48
C TYR A 261 -13.94 -1.15 13.42
N VAL A 262 -14.73 -2.06 12.83
CA VAL A 262 -15.77 -1.72 11.85
C VAL A 262 -16.87 -0.91 12.53
N LYS A 263 -17.40 -1.38 13.65
CA LYS A 263 -18.41 -0.66 14.44
C LYS A 263 -17.94 0.74 14.81
N ARG A 264 -16.71 0.87 15.31
CA ARG A 264 -16.12 2.16 15.70
C ARG A 264 -15.94 3.11 14.52
N ARG A 265 -15.41 2.61 13.39
CA ARG A 265 -15.09 3.44 12.23
C ARG A 265 -16.29 3.83 11.38
N LEU A 266 -17.28 2.96 11.32
CA LEU A 266 -18.50 3.15 10.52
C LEU A 266 -19.72 3.54 11.35
N SER A 267 -19.58 3.77 12.66
CA SER A 267 -20.65 4.27 13.51
C SER A 267 -21.17 5.60 12.96
N GLY A 268 -22.40 5.58 12.44
CA GLY A 268 -23.04 6.72 11.77
C GLY A 268 -23.08 6.66 10.22
N LYS A 269 -22.50 5.63 9.59
CA LYS A 269 -22.52 5.41 8.13
C LYS A 269 -23.22 4.11 7.70
N VAL A 270 -23.58 3.24 8.66
CA VAL A 270 -24.28 1.98 8.36
C VAL A 270 -25.78 2.25 8.42
N HIS A 271 -26.37 2.46 7.26
CA HIS A 271 -27.83 2.40 7.03
C HIS A 271 -28.16 1.16 6.23
#